data_6c292d38a3019ec765ee9f517e76d275
#
_entry.id   6c292d38a3019ec765ee9f517e76d275
#
_cell.length_a   1.000
_cell.length_b   1.000
_cell.length_c   1.000
_cell.angle_alpha   90.00
_cell.angle_beta   90.00
_cell.angle_gamma   90.00
#
_symmetry.space_group_name_H-M   'P 1'
#
loop_
_entity.id
_entity.type
_entity.pdbx_description
1 polymer ?
#
loop_
_entity_poly.entity_id
_entity_poly.type
_entity_poly.pdbx_seq_one_letter_code
_entity_poly.pdbx_strand_id
1 'polypeptide(L)'
;MIALVLSVILLYEEIVVERGNPLVLSILTGLLVVVILEYYLSRRRNLVAHFILESSEHVALYAIDLGNRYIAFNKSDIELVEMFYGFTPKIGDNVFENLNEEEASRLSNNIERAKKGETFTFTDEVKLDGKTYYWENMFAPFYSQRKKLIGVFCFTMDITEQKLREIENERLIYQDMLTGVYNRRFIELAFNECVLNKVDPITIIMSDLNKFKEANDTYGHACGDQILKDFGKILTKVMPEEAVVARLGGDEFAVLLPGVSEKQAKFLMNLVKSEMIAEDMPVTVSLGSYTDSYEAHKSFVNFCICADERMYRDKNQKG
;
A
#
# COMPACT_ATOMS: atom_id res chain seq x y z
N MET A 1 -21.50 -32.67 -28.15
CA MET A 1 -21.52 -33.80 -27.18
C MET A 1 -22.84 -34.54 -27.14
N ILE A 2 -23.98 -33.87 -26.91
CA ILE A 2 -25.34 -34.51 -27.02
C ILE A 2 -25.53 -35.17 -28.37
N ALA A 3 -25.12 -34.51 -29.47
CA ALA A 3 -25.18 -35.15 -30.82
C ALA A 3 -24.29 -36.39 -30.94
N LEU A 4 -23.11 -36.44 -30.30
CA LEU A 4 -22.22 -37.56 -30.31
C LEU A 4 -22.81 -38.75 -29.52
N VAL A 5 -23.38 -38.47 -28.34
CA VAL A 5 -24.07 -39.46 -27.52
C VAL A 5 -25.31 -40.04 -28.25
N LEU A 6 -26.11 -39.18 -28.89
CA LEU A 6 -27.25 -39.60 -29.71
C LEU A 6 -26.80 -40.39 -30.92
N SER A 7 -25.71 -40.03 -31.61
CA SER A 7 -25.17 -40.82 -32.73
C SER A 7 -24.67 -42.19 -32.27
N VAL A 8 -24.04 -42.27 -31.08
CA VAL A 8 -23.59 -43.56 -30.53
C VAL A 8 -24.78 -44.42 -30.12
N ILE A 9 -25.86 -43.82 -29.57
CA ILE A 9 -27.10 -44.54 -29.22
C ILE A 9 -27.82 -45.06 -30.47
N LEU A 10 -27.92 -44.22 -31.52
CA LEU A 10 -28.53 -44.63 -32.79
C LEU A 10 -27.71 -45.72 -33.50
N LEU A 11 -26.37 -45.62 -33.49
CA LEU A 11 -25.50 -46.69 -34.00
C LEU A 11 -25.59 -47.96 -33.17
N TYR A 12 -25.79 -47.86 -31.88
CA TYR A 12 -26.00 -48.97 -30.97
C TYR A 12 -27.33 -49.68 -31.30
N GLU A 13 -28.43 -48.97 -31.50
CA GLU A 13 -29.73 -49.54 -31.89
C GLU A 13 -29.65 -50.22 -33.25
N GLU A 14 -29.05 -49.60 -34.25
CA GLU A 14 -28.93 -50.14 -35.62
C GLU A 14 -28.05 -51.39 -35.67
N ILE A 15 -26.93 -51.46 -34.97
CA ILE A 15 -25.98 -52.58 -34.98
C ILE A 15 -26.42 -53.71 -34.06
N VAL A 16 -27.05 -53.39 -32.93
CA VAL A 16 -27.49 -54.43 -31.96
C VAL A 16 -28.77 -55.13 -32.39
N VAL A 17 -29.71 -54.40 -32.98
CA VAL A 17 -30.98 -54.93 -33.39
C VAL A 17 -30.87 -55.75 -34.69
N GLU A 18 -29.98 -55.32 -35.63
CA GLU A 18 -29.91 -55.98 -36.93
C GLU A 18 -28.85 -57.07 -37.09
N ARG A 19 -27.74 -57.06 -36.31
CA ARG A 19 -26.60 -57.99 -36.57
C ARG A 19 -26.05 -58.77 -35.38
N GLY A 20 -26.50 -58.56 -34.16
CA GLY A 20 -26.22 -59.39 -32.97
C GLY A 20 -24.78 -59.83 -32.71
N ASN A 21 -23.75 -59.04 -33.15
CA ASN A 21 -22.35 -59.42 -32.95
C ASN A 21 -21.87 -58.98 -31.54
N PRO A 22 -21.60 -59.95 -30.64
CA PRO A 22 -21.27 -59.66 -29.25
C PRO A 22 -19.96 -58.89 -29.07
N LEU A 23 -19.03 -58.96 -30.02
CA LEU A 23 -17.77 -58.23 -29.97
C LEU A 23 -17.97 -56.72 -30.27
N VAL A 24 -18.81 -56.40 -31.25
CA VAL A 24 -19.15 -55.02 -31.59
C VAL A 24 -19.95 -54.39 -30.48
N LEU A 25 -20.85 -55.13 -29.84
CA LEU A 25 -21.61 -54.69 -28.68
C LEU A 25 -20.69 -54.35 -27.48
N SER A 26 -19.70 -55.20 -27.22
CA SER A 26 -18.73 -54.96 -26.13
C SER A 26 -17.85 -53.72 -26.37
N ILE A 27 -17.43 -53.48 -27.64
CA ILE A 27 -16.67 -52.29 -28.01
C ILE A 27 -17.50 -51.01 -27.88
N LEU A 28 -18.76 -51.02 -28.34
CA LEU A 28 -19.65 -49.86 -28.26
C LEU A 28 -20.04 -49.52 -26.81
N THR A 29 -20.29 -50.53 -25.97
CA THR A 29 -20.51 -50.29 -24.53
C THR A 29 -19.26 -49.74 -23.85
N GLY A 30 -18.09 -50.23 -24.18
CA GLY A 30 -16.81 -49.69 -23.67
C GLY A 30 -16.60 -48.24 -24.06
N LEU A 31 -16.83 -47.87 -25.32
CA LEU A 31 -16.77 -46.49 -25.83
C LEU A 31 -17.80 -45.59 -25.14
N LEU A 32 -19.02 -46.06 -24.96
CA LEU A 32 -20.08 -45.30 -24.27
C LEU A 32 -19.68 -45.03 -22.81
N VAL A 33 -19.15 -46.03 -22.10
CA VAL A 33 -18.65 -45.85 -20.72
C VAL A 33 -17.52 -44.81 -20.66
N VAL A 34 -16.56 -44.84 -21.60
CA VAL A 34 -15.47 -43.86 -21.68
C VAL A 34 -16.01 -42.47 -21.91
N VAL A 35 -16.95 -42.29 -22.84
CA VAL A 35 -17.56 -40.99 -23.13
C VAL A 35 -18.34 -40.43 -21.92
N ILE A 36 -19.11 -41.31 -21.25
CA ILE A 36 -19.85 -40.94 -20.03
C ILE A 36 -18.86 -40.58 -18.91
N LEU A 37 -17.78 -41.32 -18.74
CA LEU A 37 -16.76 -41.07 -17.72
C LEU A 37 -16.04 -39.73 -17.99
N GLU A 38 -15.62 -39.50 -19.23
CA GLU A 38 -15.01 -38.22 -19.64
C GLU A 38 -15.95 -37.02 -19.45
N TYR A 39 -17.23 -37.21 -19.77
CA TYR A 39 -18.26 -36.18 -19.52
C TYR A 39 -18.40 -35.89 -18.04
N TYR A 40 -18.48 -36.94 -17.20
CA TYR A 40 -18.61 -36.79 -15.75
C TYR A 40 -17.38 -36.14 -15.11
N LEU A 41 -16.18 -36.54 -15.53
CA LEU A 41 -14.92 -35.97 -15.05
C LEU A 41 -14.75 -34.51 -15.50
N SER A 42 -15.12 -34.21 -16.73
CA SER A 42 -15.10 -32.81 -17.26
C SER A 42 -16.08 -31.92 -16.51
N ARG A 43 -17.32 -32.42 -16.29
CA ARG A 43 -18.34 -31.67 -15.54
C ARG A 43 -17.91 -31.44 -14.09
N ARG A 44 -17.31 -32.44 -13.45
CA ARG A 44 -16.79 -32.33 -12.07
C ARG A 44 -15.64 -31.33 -11.99
N ARG A 45 -14.71 -31.32 -12.94
CA ARG A 45 -13.62 -30.35 -13.01
C ARG A 45 -14.16 -28.93 -13.18
N ASN A 46 -15.12 -28.73 -14.06
CA ASN A 46 -15.73 -27.41 -14.29
C ASN A 46 -16.50 -26.93 -13.06
N LEU A 47 -17.22 -27.84 -12.37
CA LEU A 47 -17.94 -27.49 -11.14
C LEU A 47 -16.99 -27.09 -10.01
N VAL A 48 -15.89 -27.81 -9.82
CA VAL A 48 -14.86 -27.48 -8.82
C VAL A 48 -14.15 -26.17 -9.16
N ALA A 49 -13.80 -25.95 -10.43
CA ALA A 49 -13.19 -24.72 -10.88
C ALA A 49 -14.14 -23.52 -10.66
N HIS A 50 -15.42 -23.67 -11.03
CA HIS A 50 -16.43 -22.65 -10.77
C HIS A 50 -16.61 -22.38 -9.28
N PHE A 51 -16.69 -23.42 -8.45
CA PHE A 51 -16.83 -23.28 -7.00
C PHE A 51 -15.62 -22.55 -6.39
N ILE A 52 -14.39 -22.89 -6.82
CA ILE A 52 -13.17 -22.20 -6.35
C ILE A 52 -13.19 -20.71 -6.74
N LEU A 53 -13.59 -20.40 -7.97
CA LEU A 53 -13.69 -19.01 -8.46
C LEU A 53 -14.74 -18.21 -7.68
N GLU A 54 -15.91 -18.82 -7.40
CA GLU A 54 -17.01 -18.13 -6.70
C GLU A 54 -16.86 -18.12 -5.17
N SER A 55 -16.01 -18.97 -4.59
CA SER A 55 -15.79 -19.01 -3.14
C SER A 55 -14.91 -17.85 -2.61
N SER A 56 -14.35 -17.05 -3.50
CA SER A 56 -13.48 -15.93 -3.15
C SER A 56 -14.28 -14.62 -3.06
N GLU A 57 -14.92 -14.40 -1.91
CA GLU A 57 -15.79 -13.20 -1.70
C GLU A 57 -15.04 -11.86 -1.70
N HIS A 58 -13.69 -11.86 -1.56
CA HIS A 58 -12.88 -10.64 -1.45
C HIS A 58 -11.88 -10.47 -2.60
N VAL A 59 -11.97 -11.32 -3.60
CA VAL A 59 -11.01 -11.37 -4.70
C VAL A 59 -11.75 -11.34 -6.02
N ALA A 60 -11.57 -10.26 -6.76
CA ALA A 60 -12.06 -10.15 -8.13
C ALA A 60 -11.08 -10.85 -9.08
N LEU A 61 -11.60 -11.73 -9.91
CA LEU A 61 -10.84 -12.53 -10.86
C LEU A 61 -11.46 -12.41 -12.23
N TYR A 62 -10.63 -12.07 -13.23
CA TYR A 62 -11.04 -12.20 -14.61
C TYR A 62 -9.91 -12.75 -15.50
N ALA A 63 -10.30 -13.30 -16.62
CA ALA A 63 -9.40 -13.70 -17.67
C ALA A 63 -9.91 -13.19 -19.02
N ILE A 64 -8.97 -12.75 -19.86
CA ILE A 64 -9.24 -12.26 -21.21
C ILE A 64 -8.44 -13.04 -22.24
N ASP A 65 -8.97 -13.14 -23.45
CA ASP A 65 -8.27 -13.70 -24.58
C ASP A 65 -7.23 -12.71 -25.17
N LEU A 66 -6.53 -13.12 -26.24
CA LEU A 66 -5.56 -12.27 -26.92
C LEU A 66 -6.20 -11.06 -27.64
N GLY A 67 -7.51 -11.09 -27.86
CA GLY A 67 -8.32 -9.99 -28.39
C GLY A 67 -8.87 -9.06 -27.32
N ASN A 68 -8.42 -9.23 -26.06
CA ASN A 68 -8.87 -8.47 -24.88
C ASN A 68 -10.36 -8.63 -24.57
N ARG A 69 -10.93 -9.82 -24.84
CA ARG A 69 -12.32 -10.14 -24.53
C ARG A 69 -12.41 -11.02 -23.30
N TYR A 70 -13.36 -10.74 -22.43
CA TYR A 70 -13.64 -11.56 -21.26
C TYR A 70 -13.94 -13.00 -21.64
N ILE A 71 -13.21 -13.97 -21.09
CA ILE A 71 -13.44 -15.40 -21.24
C ILE A 71 -13.83 -16.08 -19.92
N ALA A 72 -13.51 -15.46 -18.79
CA ALA A 72 -13.96 -15.86 -17.46
C ALA A 72 -13.89 -14.69 -16.51
N PHE A 73 -14.77 -14.67 -15.52
CA PHE A 73 -14.72 -13.79 -14.35
C PHE A 73 -15.55 -14.42 -13.23
N ASN A 74 -15.34 -13.96 -11.99
CA ASN A 74 -16.15 -14.36 -10.85
C ASN A 74 -17.15 -13.26 -10.45
N LYS A 75 -18.00 -13.57 -9.46
CA LYS A 75 -19.00 -12.64 -8.96
C LYS A 75 -18.37 -11.35 -8.41
N SER A 76 -17.26 -11.45 -7.68
CA SER A 76 -16.56 -10.29 -7.11
C SER A 76 -16.03 -9.34 -8.19
N ASP A 77 -15.63 -9.86 -9.36
CA ASP A 77 -15.23 -9.01 -10.50
C ASP A 77 -16.42 -8.24 -11.08
N ILE A 78 -17.57 -8.88 -11.18
CA ILE A 78 -18.82 -8.20 -11.61
C ILE A 78 -19.14 -7.05 -10.66
N GLU A 79 -19.16 -7.30 -9.35
CA GLU A 79 -19.47 -6.31 -8.32
C GLU A 79 -18.47 -5.13 -8.35
N LEU A 80 -17.20 -5.42 -8.58
CA LEU A 80 -16.15 -4.42 -8.70
C LEU A 80 -16.32 -3.57 -9.96
N VAL A 81 -16.58 -4.17 -11.11
CA VAL A 81 -16.82 -3.45 -12.38
C VAL A 81 -18.08 -2.60 -12.31
N GLU A 82 -19.16 -3.11 -11.70
CA GLU A 82 -20.38 -2.32 -11.48
C GLU A 82 -20.13 -1.12 -10.54
N MET A 83 -19.36 -1.32 -9.46
CA MET A 83 -19.06 -0.27 -8.50
C MET A 83 -18.22 0.87 -9.10
N PHE A 84 -17.21 0.56 -9.92
CA PHE A 84 -16.27 1.56 -10.45
C PHE A 84 -16.68 2.12 -11.80
N TYR A 85 -17.33 1.32 -12.65
CA TYR A 85 -17.60 1.66 -14.04
C TYR A 85 -19.09 1.68 -14.39
N GLY A 86 -19.96 1.23 -13.49
CA GLY A 86 -21.41 1.32 -13.65
C GLY A 86 -22.00 0.39 -14.72
N PHE A 87 -21.31 -0.69 -15.09
CA PHE A 87 -21.82 -1.67 -16.05
C PHE A 87 -21.55 -3.11 -15.62
N THR A 88 -22.36 -4.05 -16.08
CA THR A 88 -22.21 -5.48 -15.81
C THR A 88 -21.46 -6.16 -16.97
N PRO A 89 -20.24 -6.67 -16.79
CA PRO A 89 -19.46 -7.32 -17.84
C PRO A 89 -20.11 -8.66 -18.28
N LYS A 90 -19.96 -9.01 -19.55
CA LYS A 90 -20.40 -10.28 -20.12
C LYS A 90 -19.25 -11.00 -20.82
N ILE A 91 -19.32 -12.32 -20.88
CA ILE A 91 -18.35 -13.11 -21.65
C ILE A 91 -18.39 -12.66 -23.12
N GLY A 92 -17.24 -12.32 -23.67
CA GLY A 92 -17.06 -11.82 -25.02
C GLY A 92 -16.99 -10.30 -25.15
N ASP A 93 -17.38 -9.54 -24.12
CA ASP A 93 -17.23 -8.08 -24.09
C ASP A 93 -15.75 -7.71 -24.09
N ASN A 94 -15.41 -6.56 -24.68
CA ASN A 94 -14.04 -6.05 -24.65
C ASN A 94 -13.75 -5.39 -23.30
N VAL A 95 -12.63 -5.73 -22.66
CA VAL A 95 -12.26 -5.22 -21.33
C VAL A 95 -12.07 -3.69 -21.28
N PHE A 96 -11.88 -3.04 -22.44
CA PHE A 96 -11.76 -1.58 -22.54
C PHE A 96 -13.12 -0.87 -22.75
N GLU A 97 -14.18 -1.63 -22.92
CA GLU A 97 -15.51 -1.06 -23.10
C GLU A 97 -15.94 -0.31 -21.83
N ASN A 98 -16.38 0.93 -22.00
CA ASN A 98 -16.78 1.84 -20.91
C ASN A 98 -15.66 2.41 -20.01
N LEU A 99 -14.39 2.22 -20.36
CA LEU A 99 -13.27 2.89 -19.70
C LEU A 99 -13.02 4.27 -20.35
N ASN A 100 -12.56 5.23 -19.54
CA ASN A 100 -12.02 6.48 -20.09
C ASN A 100 -10.63 6.24 -20.71
N GLU A 101 -10.10 7.24 -21.45
CA GLU A 101 -8.82 7.11 -22.18
C GLU A 101 -7.62 6.80 -21.27
N GLU A 102 -7.59 7.40 -20.08
CA GLU A 102 -6.49 7.19 -19.12
C GLU A 102 -6.51 5.78 -18.54
N GLU A 103 -7.69 5.32 -18.11
CA GLU A 103 -7.90 3.97 -17.58
C GLU A 103 -7.61 2.91 -18.65
N ALA A 104 -8.13 3.10 -19.87
CA ALA A 104 -7.90 2.19 -20.99
C ALA A 104 -6.41 2.11 -21.34
N SER A 105 -5.69 3.23 -21.34
CA SER A 105 -4.24 3.27 -21.60
C SER A 105 -3.44 2.53 -20.54
N ARG A 106 -3.77 2.76 -19.25
CA ARG A 106 -3.12 2.09 -18.11
C ARG A 106 -3.37 0.58 -18.13
N LEU A 107 -4.61 0.17 -18.32
CA LEU A 107 -4.99 -1.25 -18.40
C LEU A 107 -4.33 -1.93 -19.62
N SER A 108 -4.32 -1.25 -20.78
CA SER A 108 -3.68 -1.75 -22.00
C SER A 108 -2.19 -2.03 -21.80
N ASN A 109 -1.47 -1.10 -21.15
CA ASN A 109 -0.04 -1.30 -20.86
C ASN A 109 0.20 -2.54 -19.98
N ASN A 110 -0.62 -2.75 -18.95
CA ASN A 110 -0.52 -3.90 -18.05
C ASN A 110 -0.82 -5.22 -18.79
N ILE A 111 -1.85 -5.24 -19.62
CA ILE A 111 -2.21 -6.40 -20.43
C ILE A 111 -1.08 -6.74 -21.44
N GLU A 112 -0.50 -5.74 -22.10
CA GLU A 112 0.58 -5.97 -23.07
C GLU A 112 1.87 -6.46 -22.40
N ARG A 113 2.19 -6.00 -21.18
CA ARG A 113 3.29 -6.56 -20.39
C ARG A 113 3.06 -8.04 -20.08
N ALA A 114 1.85 -8.38 -19.62
CA ALA A 114 1.50 -9.77 -19.33
C ALA A 114 1.51 -10.64 -20.60
N LYS A 115 1.03 -10.15 -21.77
CA LYS A 115 1.12 -10.87 -23.06
C LYS A 115 2.56 -11.14 -23.48
N LYS A 116 3.53 -10.30 -23.06
CA LYS A 116 4.97 -10.53 -23.29
C LYS A 116 5.59 -11.57 -22.35
N GLY A 117 4.80 -12.12 -21.43
CA GLY A 117 5.22 -13.17 -20.51
C GLY A 117 5.56 -12.69 -19.11
N GLU A 118 5.35 -11.40 -18.78
CA GLU A 118 5.58 -10.89 -17.45
C GLU A 118 4.46 -11.32 -16.50
N THR A 119 4.82 -11.67 -15.26
CA THR A 119 3.91 -11.78 -14.11
C THR A 119 4.33 -10.73 -13.10
N PHE A 120 3.42 -9.85 -12.71
CA PHE A 120 3.73 -8.74 -11.81
C PHE A 120 2.52 -8.36 -10.97
N THR A 121 2.80 -7.79 -9.81
CA THR A 121 1.82 -7.19 -8.89
C THR A 121 2.13 -5.72 -8.70
N PHE A 122 1.09 -4.95 -8.40
CA PHE A 122 1.20 -3.55 -7.99
C PHE A 122 -0.02 -3.16 -7.18
N THR A 123 0.13 -2.10 -6.38
CA THR A 123 -0.97 -1.54 -5.60
C THR A 123 -1.46 -0.25 -6.25
N ASP A 124 -2.76 -0.16 -6.46
CA ASP A 124 -3.46 1.07 -6.87
C ASP A 124 -4.09 1.73 -5.65
N GLU A 125 -3.97 3.06 -5.57
CA GLU A 125 -4.73 3.89 -4.65
C GLU A 125 -5.87 4.56 -5.43
N VAL A 126 -7.12 4.28 -5.06
CA VAL A 126 -8.31 4.80 -5.73
C VAL A 126 -9.16 5.59 -4.74
N LYS A 127 -9.52 6.83 -5.11
CA LYS A 127 -10.42 7.67 -4.33
C LYS A 127 -11.82 7.63 -4.92
N LEU A 128 -12.78 7.13 -4.15
CA LEU A 128 -14.19 7.03 -4.53
C LEU A 128 -15.07 7.57 -3.38
N ASP A 129 -15.98 8.49 -3.66
CA ASP A 129 -16.90 9.08 -2.69
C ASP A 129 -16.23 9.61 -1.41
N GLY A 130 -15.03 10.20 -1.56
CA GLY A 130 -14.24 10.74 -0.44
C GLY A 130 -13.53 9.70 0.43
N LYS A 131 -13.59 8.41 0.06
CA LYS A 131 -12.85 7.31 0.69
C LYS A 131 -11.69 6.88 -0.18
N THR A 132 -10.60 6.48 0.45
CA THR A 132 -9.44 5.90 -0.23
C THR A 132 -9.49 4.39 -0.11
N TYR A 133 -9.36 3.70 -1.24
CA TYR A 133 -9.27 2.24 -1.36
C TYR A 133 -7.88 1.87 -1.86
N TYR A 134 -7.35 0.76 -1.39
CA TYR A 134 -6.08 0.19 -1.84
C TYR A 134 -6.36 -1.18 -2.46
N TRP A 135 -6.02 -1.32 -3.74
CA TRP A 135 -6.22 -2.54 -4.52
C TRP A 135 -4.89 -3.15 -4.90
N GLU A 136 -4.66 -4.40 -4.53
CA GLU A 136 -3.55 -5.17 -5.06
C GLU A 136 -3.98 -5.86 -6.34
N ASN A 137 -3.30 -5.55 -7.43
CA ASN A 137 -3.55 -6.10 -8.75
C ASN A 137 -2.40 -7.00 -9.17
N MET A 138 -2.71 -8.18 -9.70
CA MET A 138 -1.75 -9.09 -10.30
C MET A 138 -2.17 -9.38 -11.75
N PHE A 139 -1.24 -9.24 -12.67
CA PHE A 139 -1.40 -9.64 -14.05
C PHE A 139 -0.45 -10.79 -14.38
N ALA A 140 -0.97 -11.82 -15.04
CA ALA A 140 -0.19 -12.97 -15.46
C ALA A 140 -0.66 -13.53 -16.80
N PRO A 141 0.27 -13.97 -17.66
CA PRO A 141 -0.07 -14.70 -18.87
C PRO A 141 -0.54 -16.12 -18.51
N PHE A 142 -1.52 -16.63 -19.23
CA PHE A 142 -1.85 -18.05 -19.12
C PHE A 142 -1.72 -18.78 -20.45
N TYR A 143 -1.30 -20.04 -20.36
CA TYR A 143 -0.87 -20.81 -21.51
C TYR A 143 -1.68 -22.09 -21.65
N SER A 144 -1.83 -22.55 -22.89
CA SER A 144 -2.36 -23.90 -23.18
C SER A 144 -1.42 -24.98 -22.68
N GLN A 145 -1.90 -26.22 -22.64
CA GLN A 145 -1.06 -27.41 -22.38
C GLN A 145 0.14 -27.52 -23.33
N ARG A 146 0.05 -26.96 -24.54
CA ARG A 146 1.11 -26.90 -25.54
C ARG A 146 2.02 -25.67 -25.40
N LYS A 147 1.98 -24.98 -24.25
CA LYS A 147 2.75 -23.75 -23.95
C LYS A 147 2.49 -22.58 -24.92
N LYS A 148 1.35 -22.57 -25.61
CA LYS A 148 0.96 -21.43 -26.43
C LYS A 148 0.18 -20.45 -25.53
N LEU A 149 0.53 -19.16 -25.59
CA LEU A 149 -0.21 -18.09 -24.91
C LEU A 149 -1.69 -18.10 -25.36
N ILE A 150 -2.61 -18.11 -24.40
CA ILE A 150 -4.05 -18.09 -24.66
C ILE A 150 -4.63 -16.72 -24.30
N GLY A 151 -4.12 -16.08 -23.25
CA GLY A 151 -4.64 -14.82 -22.78
C GLY A 151 -3.92 -14.33 -21.54
N VAL A 152 -4.56 -13.40 -20.86
CA VAL A 152 -4.08 -12.78 -19.61
C VAL A 152 -5.11 -13.03 -18.51
N PHE A 153 -4.61 -13.37 -17.36
CA PHE A 153 -5.37 -13.50 -16.12
C PHE A 153 -5.09 -12.29 -15.24
N CYS A 154 -6.13 -11.72 -14.66
CA CYS A 154 -6.03 -10.66 -13.68
C CYS A 154 -6.68 -11.08 -12.37
N PHE A 155 -6.04 -10.70 -11.30
CA PHE A 155 -6.47 -10.89 -9.92
C PHE A 155 -6.42 -9.53 -9.25
N THR A 156 -7.52 -9.14 -8.59
CA THR A 156 -7.62 -7.87 -7.85
C THR A 156 -8.16 -8.15 -6.46
N MET A 157 -7.45 -7.69 -5.45
CA MET A 157 -7.83 -7.87 -4.04
C MET A 157 -7.90 -6.52 -3.33
N ASP A 158 -8.97 -6.29 -2.57
CA ASP A 158 -9.07 -5.14 -1.67
C ASP A 158 -8.17 -5.37 -0.45
N ILE A 159 -7.11 -4.57 -0.35
CA ILE A 159 -6.17 -4.57 0.77
C ILE A 159 -6.31 -3.32 1.64
N THR A 160 -7.43 -2.58 1.50
CA THR A 160 -7.64 -1.29 2.17
C THR A 160 -7.51 -1.42 3.68
N GLU A 161 -8.18 -2.39 4.29
CA GLU A 161 -8.10 -2.60 5.73
C GLU A 161 -6.68 -2.96 6.20
N GLN A 162 -5.97 -3.79 5.42
CA GLN A 162 -4.58 -4.13 5.71
C GLN A 162 -3.69 -2.90 5.64
N LYS A 163 -3.82 -2.10 4.57
CA LYS A 163 -3.03 -0.87 4.37
C LYS A 163 -3.30 0.17 5.45
N LEU A 164 -4.55 0.39 5.80
CA LEU A 164 -4.91 1.32 6.89
C LEU A 164 -4.33 0.86 8.23
N ARG A 165 -4.34 -0.46 8.51
CA ARG A 165 -3.69 -1.01 9.70
C ARG A 165 -2.17 -0.84 9.67
N GLU A 166 -1.51 -1.03 8.53
CA GLU A 166 -0.08 -0.79 8.37
C GLU A 166 0.27 0.68 8.66
N ILE A 167 -0.46 1.63 8.04
CA ILE A 167 -0.28 3.08 8.25
C ILE A 167 -0.49 3.45 9.71
N GLU A 168 -1.55 2.95 10.35
CA GLU A 168 -1.80 3.25 11.77
C GLU A 168 -0.74 2.61 12.68
N ASN A 169 -0.29 1.40 12.38
CA ASN A 169 0.81 0.78 13.12
C ASN A 169 2.13 1.58 12.99
N GLU A 170 2.47 2.04 11.79
CA GLU A 170 3.64 2.90 11.57
C GLU A 170 3.52 4.21 12.37
N ARG A 171 2.32 4.81 12.35
CA ARG A 171 2.04 6.00 13.13
C ARG A 171 2.22 5.77 14.63
N LEU A 172 1.67 4.68 15.18
CA LEU A 172 1.82 4.33 16.60
C LEU A 172 3.27 4.05 16.99
N ILE A 173 4.06 3.46 16.08
CA ILE A 173 5.47 3.11 16.34
C ILE A 173 6.38 4.33 16.29
N TYR A 174 6.11 5.30 15.39
CA TYR A 174 7.07 6.35 15.02
C TYR A 174 6.62 7.77 15.33
N GLN A 175 5.34 8.02 15.66
CA GLN A 175 4.86 9.36 16.00
C GLN A 175 4.58 9.51 17.50
N ASP A 176 4.66 10.74 17.99
CA ASP A 176 4.11 11.16 19.29
C ASP A 176 2.62 11.37 19.15
N MET A 177 1.82 10.63 19.89
CA MET A 177 0.36 10.62 19.78
C MET A 177 -0.32 11.92 20.18
N LEU A 178 0.36 12.78 20.95
CA LEU A 178 -0.18 14.08 21.34
C LEU A 178 0.03 15.14 20.24
N THR A 179 1.26 15.23 19.76
CA THR A 179 1.69 16.35 18.88
C THR A 179 1.65 16.00 17.40
N GLY A 180 1.65 14.72 17.04
CA GLY A 180 1.68 14.23 15.68
C GLY A 180 3.06 14.33 14.98
N VAL A 181 4.07 14.93 15.62
CA VAL A 181 5.46 14.88 15.13
C VAL A 181 6.06 13.50 15.42
N TYR A 182 7.23 13.21 14.90
CA TYR A 182 7.88 11.94 15.20
C TYR A 182 8.21 11.80 16.69
N ASN A 183 8.40 10.56 17.14
CA ASN A 183 8.86 10.27 18.49
C ASN A 183 10.39 10.06 18.51
N ARG A 184 10.93 9.86 19.71
CA ARG A 184 12.36 9.60 19.95
C ARG A 184 12.90 8.45 19.09
N ARG A 185 12.12 7.36 18.98
CA ARG A 185 12.55 6.17 18.22
C ARG A 185 12.80 6.48 16.74
N PHE A 186 11.94 7.27 16.11
CA PHE A 186 12.08 7.61 14.69
C PHE A 186 13.30 8.49 14.42
N ILE A 187 13.50 9.55 15.23
CA ILE A 187 14.66 10.45 15.01
C ILE A 187 16.00 9.74 15.22
N GLU A 188 16.08 8.76 16.14
CA GLU A 188 17.25 7.91 16.31
C GLU A 188 17.53 7.04 15.07
N LEU A 189 16.48 6.47 14.46
CA LEU A 189 16.59 5.71 13.21
C LEU A 189 17.03 6.61 12.05
N ALA A 190 16.40 7.76 11.87
CA ALA A 190 16.75 8.72 10.82
C ALA A 190 18.17 9.24 10.95
N PHE A 191 18.66 9.49 12.19
CA PHE A 191 20.04 9.85 12.42
C PHE A 191 21.01 8.74 11.98
N ASN A 192 20.71 7.49 12.31
CA ASN A 192 21.53 6.35 11.90
C ASN A 192 21.54 6.18 10.37
N GLU A 193 20.45 6.44 9.69
CA GLU A 193 20.39 6.47 8.23
C GLU A 193 21.27 7.58 7.63
N CYS A 194 21.26 8.78 8.22
CA CYS A 194 22.18 9.85 7.81
C CYS A 194 23.65 9.42 7.93
N VAL A 195 24.02 8.74 9.02
CA VAL A 195 25.38 8.21 9.22
C VAL A 195 25.73 7.13 8.18
N LEU A 196 24.82 6.18 7.93
CA LEU A 196 25.02 5.11 6.94
C LEU A 196 25.17 5.67 5.52
N ASN A 197 24.38 6.68 5.17
CA ASN A 197 24.41 7.34 3.87
C ASN A 197 25.50 8.43 3.77
N LYS A 198 26.32 8.60 4.80
CA LYS A 198 27.45 9.58 4.86
C LYS A 198 26.97 11.00 4.58
N VAL A 199 25.82 11.38 5.11
CA VAL A 199 25.30 12.76 5.00
C VAL A 199 26.21 13.69 5.81
N ASP A 200 26.65 14.80 5.22
CA ASP A 200 27.59 15.73 5.83
C ASP A 200 27.24 17.19 5.44
N PRO A 201 27.10 18.09 6.41
CA PRO A 201 27.09 17.86 7.85
C PRO A 201 25.76 17.28 8.36
N ILE A 202 25.73 16.79 9.59
CA ILE A 202 24.52 16.48 10.34
C ILE A 202 24.37 17.53 11.45
N THR A 203 23.17 18.09 11.57
CA THR A 203 22.83 19.02 12.66
C THR A 203 21.68 18.48 13.49
N ILE A 204 21.79 18.57 14.80
CA ILE A 204 20.69 18.36 15.76
C ILE A 204 20.39 19.70 16.45
N ILE A 205 19.12 20.06 16.51
CA ILE A 205 18.60 21.13 17.38
C ILE A 205 17.84 20.49 18.52
N MET A 206 18.18 20.88 19.75
CA MET A 206 17.39 20.56 20.95
C MET A 206 16.55 21.77 21.36
N SER A 207 15.36 21.55 21.87
CA SER A 207 14.47 22.60 22.35
C SER A 207 13.73 22.21 23.61
N ASP A 208 13.49 23.21 24.47
CA ASP A 208 12.78 23.10 25.76
C ASP A 208 11.87 24.32 25.90
N LEU A 209 10.59 24.11 26.23
CA LEU A 209 9.61 25.19 26.42
C LEU A 209 9.78 25.82 27.81
N ASN A 210 10.18 27.09 27.83
CA ASN A 210 10.42 27.80 29.07
C ASN A 210 9.14 27.98 29.87
N LYS A 211 9.19 27.66 31.19
CA LYS A 211 8.06 27.78 32.11
C LYS A 211 6.82 26.98 31.73
N PHE A 212 7.00 25.90 30.96
CA PHE A 212 5.90 25.02 30.54
C PHE A 212 5.13 24.45 31.74
N LYS A 213 5.84 24.07 32.82
CA LYS A 213 5.21 23.61 34.05
C LYS A 213 4.34 24.69 34.69
N GLU A 214 4.84 25.95 34.75
CA GLU A 214 4.04 27.07 35.30
C GLU A 214 2.78 27.33 34.47
N ALA A 215 2.85 27.19 33.13
CA ALA A 215 1.70 27.27 32.25
C ALA A 215 0.68 26.16 32.52
N ASN A 216 1.14 24.91 32.73
CA ASN A 216 0.28 23.79 33.11
C ASN A 216 -0.40 24.03 34.46
N ASP A 217 0.35 24.50 35.46
CA ASP A 217 -0.18 24.76 36.82
C ASP A 217 -1.20 25.90 36.81
N THR A 218 -1.04 26.89 35.90
CA THR A 218 -1.92 28.07 35.82
C THR A 218 -3.16 27.81 34.95
N TYR A 219 -3.01 27.20 33.79
CA TYR A 219 -4.05 27.08 32.76
C TYR A 219 -4.58 25.64 32.60
N GLY A 220 -4.02 24.67 33.34
CA GLY A 220 -4.37 23.26 33.30
C GLY A 220 -3.71 22.47 32.17
N HIS A 221 -3.66 21.15 32.34
CA HIS A 221 -3.00 20.24 31.40
C HIS A 221 -3.53 20.28 29.96
N ALA A 222 -4.84 20.55 29.77
CA ALA A 222 -5.41 20.69 28.44
C ALA A 222 -4.81 21.87 27.64
N CYS A 223 -4.50 22.97 28.33
CA CYS A 223 -3.79 24.09 27.73
C CYS A 223 -2.35 23.74 27.41
N GLY A 224 -1.65 23.02 28.30
CA GLY A 224 -0.30 22.54 28.03
C GLY A 224 -0.25 21.57 26.85
N ASP A 225 -1.19 20.67 26.72
CA ASP A 225 -1.30 19.78 25.56
C ASP A 225 -1.48 20.56 24.26
N GLN A 226 -2.26 21.66 24.28
CA GLN A 226 -2.42 22.52 23.12
C GLN A 226 -1.12 23.27 22.77
N ILE A 227 -0.40 23.78 23.78
CA ILE A 227 0.91 24.41 23.60
C ILE A 227 1.90 23.47 22.92
N LEU A 228 1.96 22.21 23.35
CA LEU A 228 2.83 21.19 22.75
C LEU A 228 2.46 20.90 21.29
N LYS A 229 1.16 20.79 21.00
CA LYS A 229 0.66 20.59 19.62
C LYS A 229 1.03 21.76 18.71
N ASP A 230 0.83 22.98 19.18
CA ASP A 230 1.09 24.19 18.38
C ASP A 230 2.59 24.40 18.20
N PHE A 231 3.41 24.12 19.21
CA PHE A 231 4.85 24.14 19.07
C PHE A 231 5.36 23.10 18.06
N GLY A 232 4.83 21.87 18.08
CA GLY A 232 5.13 20.84 17.07
C GLY A 232 4.79 21.29 15.65
N LYS A 233 3.65 21.97 15.45
CA LYS A 233 3.27 22.56 14.14
C LYS A 233 4.22 23.68 13.73
N ILE A 234 4.62 24.57 14.64
CA ILE A 234 5.58 25.64 14.38
C ILE A 234 6.91 25.06 13.91
N LEU A 235 7.44 24.05 14.61
CA LEU A 235 8.65 23.38 14.19
C LEU A 235 8.52 22.79 12.78
N THR A 236 7.45 22.06 12.50
CA THR A 236 7.22 21.46 11.18
C THR A 236 7.04 22.51 10.07
N LYS A 237 6.41 23.66 10.37
CA LYS A 237 6.21 24.77 9.42
C LYS A 237 7.51 25.47 9.06
N VAL A 238 8.42 25.64 10.03
CA VAL A 238 9.66 26.42 9.88
C VAL A 238 10.80 25.59 9.31
N MET A 239 10.84 24.29 9.60
CA MET A 239 11.94 23.42 9.18
C MET A 239 11.81 23.03 7.69
N PRO A 240 12.94 22.76 7.01
CA PRO A 240 12.91 22.23 5.64
C PRO A 240 12.23 20.84 5.57
N GLU A 241 11.79 20.45 4.38
CA GLU A 241 11.04 19.21 4.15
C GLU A 241 11.82 17.95 4.56
N GLU A 242 13.14 17.97 4.40
CA GLU A 242 14.02 16.85 4.76
C GLU A 242 14.31 16.76 6.27
N ALA A 243 13.83 17.71 7.05
CA ALA A 243 14.05 17.72 8.50
C ALA A 243 13.16 16.70 9.21
N VAL A 244 13.69 16.07 10.24
CA VAL A 244 12.92 15.21 11.13
C VAL A 244 12.67 15.95 12.44
N VAL A 245 11.41 16.34 12.67
CA VAL A 245 10.96 16.96 13.93
C VAL A 245 10.41 15.89 14.84
N ALA A 246 10.95 15.77 16.06
CA ALA A 246 10.53 14.75 17.03
C ALA A 246 10.33 15.33 18.42
N ARG A 247 9.39 14.75 19.17
CA ARG A 247 9.24 14.99 20.60
C ARG A 247 9.93 13.85 21.36
N LEU A 248 10.85 14.22 22.24
CA LEU A 248 11.60 13.25 23.04
C LEU A 248 10.89 12.84 24.34
N GLY A 249 10.06 13.71 24.87
CA GLY A 249 9.25 13.52 26.07
C GLY A 249 8.99 14.85 26.78
N GLY A 250 7.93 14.93 27.59
CA GLY A 250 7.59 16.18 28.28
C GLY A 250 7.42 17.36 27.32
N ASP A 251 8.24 18.40 27.54
CA ASP A 251 8.34 19.64 26.73
C ASP A 251 9.59 19.70 25.85
N GLU A 252 10.34 18.57 25.73
CA GLU A 252 11.56 18.48 24.95
C GLU A 252 11.28 18.00 23.54
N PHE A 253 11.77 18.76 22.55
CA PHE A 253 11.76 18.39 21.13
C PHE A 253 13.19 18.41 20.56
N ALA A 254 13.39 17.57 19.55
CA ALA A 254 14.62 17.53 18.77
C ALA A 254 14.29 17.68 17.28
N VAL A 255 15.20 18.31 16.54
CA VAL A 255 15.12 18.39 15.08
C VAL A 255 16.43 17.89 14.50
N LEU A 256 16.34 16.89 13.64
CA LEU A 256 17.46 16.41 12.82
C LEU A 256 17.43 17.13 11.47
N LEU A 257 18.55 17.70 11.08
CA LEU A 257 18.74 18.49 9.86
C LEU A 257 19.89 17.90 9.03
N PRO A 258 19.60 17.02 8.07
CA PRO A 258 20.61 16.46 7.16
C PRO A 258 21.16 17.56 6.22
N GLY A 259 22.49 17.63 6.07
CA GLY A 259 23.16 18.56 5.15
C GLY A 259 23.10 20.04 5.54
N VAL A 260 22.55 20.38 6.71
CA VAL A 260 22.37 21.76 7.16
C VAL A 260 23.52 22.21 8.05
N SER A 261 24.17 23.32 7.68
CA SER A 261 25.28 23.92 8.42
C SER A 261 24.83 24.59 9.71
N GLU A 262 25.79 24.81 10.64
CA GLU A 262 25.54 25.51 11.90
C GLU A 262 24.95 26.93 11.68
N LYS A 263 25.38 27.64 10.64
CA LYS A 263 24.86 28.98 10.31
C LYS A 263 23.39 28.94 9.90
N GLN A 264 23.02 27.94 9.08
CA GLN A 264 21.63 27.75 8.66
C GLN A 264 20.76 27.31 9.84
N ALA A 265 21.25 26.41 10.69
CA ALA A 265 20.54 25.98 11.89
C ALA A 265 20.25 27.17 12.83
N LYS A 266 21.23 28.07 13.04
CA LYS A 266 21.01 29.28 13.83
C LYS A 266 19.93 30.20 13.21
N PHE A 267 19.89 30.31 11.90
CA PHE A 267 18.85 31.07 11.21
C PHE A 267 17.45 30.41 11.44
N LEU A 268 17.33 29.08 11.28
CA LEU A 268 16.09 28.37 11.53
C LEU A 268 15.63 28.50 12.99
N MET A 269 16.55 28.44 13.96
CA MET A 269 16.23 28.65 15.38
C MET A 269 15.64 30.02 15.64
N ASN A 270 16.16 31.05 14.98
CA ASN A 270 15.60 32.42 15.08
C ASN A 270 14.21 32.51 14.44
N LEU A 271 13.99 31.83 13.30
CA LEU A 271 12.68 31.78 12.68
C LEU A 271 11.65 31.09 13.60
N VAL A 272 12.01 30.00 14.27
CA VAL A 272 11.14 29.36 15.27
C VAL A 272 10.73 30.35 16.37
N LYS A 273 11.70 31.09 16.96
CA LYS A 273 11.40 32.11 17.98
C LYS A 273 10.48 33.19 17.46
N SER A 274 10.70 33.66 16.22
CA SER A 274 9.84 34.66 15.58
C SER A 274 8.43 34.15 15.31
N GLU A 275 8.30 32.90 14.85
CA GLU A 275 7.01 32.30 14.58
C GLU A 275 6.21 32.09 15.86
N MET A 276 6.85 31.69 16.97
CA MET A 276 6.18 31.57 18.28
C MET A 276 5.60 32.93 18.74
N ILE A 277 6.30 34.02 18.45
CA ILE A 277 5.79 35.38 18.75
C ILE A 277 4.62 35.73 17.83
N ALA A 278 4.71 35.40 16.55
CA ALA A 278 3.66 35.69 15.57
C ALA A 278 2.36 34.93 15.84
N GLU A 279 2.48 33.70 16.36
CA GLU A 279 1.35 32.83 16.78
C GLU A 279 0.89 33.10 18.24
N ASP A 280 1.40 34.15 18.89
CA ASP A 280 1.06 34.58 20.27
C ASP A 280 1.15 33.43 21.30
N MET A 281 2.21 32.62 21.19
CA MET A 281 2.42 31.49 22.10
C MET A 281 2.61 31.95 23.54
N PRO A 282 1.91 31.34 24.53
CA PRO A 282 1.96 31.76 25.94
C PRO A 282 3.28 31.41 26.65
N VAL A 283 4.17 30.70 25.97
CA VAL A 283 5.49 30.29 26.46
C VAL A 283 6.58 30.66 25.46
N THR A 284 7.81 30.79 25.92
CA THR A 284 8.99 30.97 25.05
C THR A 284 9.75 29.64 24.92
N VAL A 285 10.75 29.58 24.01
CA VAL A 285 11.58 28.40 23.81
C VAL A 285 13.05 28.71 24.00
N SER A 286 13.78 27.78 24.58
CA SER A 286 15.24 27.71 24.58
C SER A 286 15.69 26.71 23.52
N LEU A 287 16.65 27.09 22.68
CA LEU A 287 17.13 26.31 21.54
C LEU A 287 18.64 26.19 21.58
N GLY A 288 19.16 25.01 21.32
CA GLY A 288 20.58 24.76 21.13
C GLY A 288 20.82 23.83 19.95
N SER A 289 21.83 24.11 19.14
CA SER A 289 22.17 23.26 17.98
C SER A 289 23.59 22.74 18.06
N TYR A 290 23.80 21.54 17.57
CA TYR A 290 25.13 20.97 17.37
C TYR A 290 25.23 20.41 15.94
N THR A 291 26.32 20.79 15.26
CA THR A 291 26.63 20.40 13.88
C THR A 291 27.97 19.69 13.84
N ASP A 292 28.03 18.55 13.19
CA ASP A 292 29.28 17.83 12.97
C ASP A 292 29.18 16.90 11.75
N SER A 293 30.31 16.25 11.41
CA SER A 293 30.35 15.26 10.33
C SER A 293 29.75 13.91 10.76
N TYR A 294 29.44 13.08 9.77
CA TYR A 294 28.84 11.74 9.95
C TYR A 294 29.80 10.69 10.57
N GLU A 295 31.01 11.02 10.96
CA GLU A 295 32.01 10.07 11.39
C GLU A 295 31.50 9.03 12.42
N ALA A 296 31.85 7.75 12.20
CA ALA A 296 31.25 6.57 12.81
C ALA A 296 31.30 6.46 14.33
N HIS A 297 32.03 7.35 15.01
CA HIS A 297 32.20 7.30 16.48
C HIS A 297 31.18 8.20 17.21
N LYS A 298 30.29 8.86 16.51
CA LYS A 298 29.28 9.77 17.10
C LYS A 298 27.91 9.15 17.04
N SER A 299 27.23 9.06 18.17
CA SER A 299 25.88 8.58 18.30
C SER A 299 24.89 9.76 18.34
N PHE A 300 23.63 9.50 18.06
CA PHE A 300 22.53 10.45 18.27
C PHE A 300 22.58 11.07 19.68
N VAL A 301 22.82 10.25 20.70
CA VAL A 301 22.91 10.70 22.10
C VAL A 301 24.02 11.74 22.28
N ASN A 302 25.18 11.56 21.67
CA ASN A 302 26.30 12.50 21.79
C ASN A 302 25.96 13.85 21.12
N PHE A 303 25.27 13.83 19.97
CA PHE A 303 24.80 15.06 19.32
C PHE A 303 23.77 15.79 20.20
N CYS A 304 22.83 15.06 20.80
CA CYS A 304 21.86 15.63 21.72
C CYS A 304 22.53 16.26 22.95
N ILE A 305 23.50 15.60 23.58
CA ILE A 305 24.21 16.14 24.73
C ILE A 305 24.91 17.48 24.37
N CYS A 306 25.62 17.52 23.24
CA CYS A 306 26.27 18.75 22.79
C CYS A 306 25.31 19.88 22.46
N ALA A 307 24.15 19.53 21.86
CA ALA A 307 23.09 20.51 21.55
C ALA A 307 22.40 21.02 22.82
N ASP A 308 22.15 20.11 23.78
CA ASP A 308 21.54 20.44 25.08
C ASP A 308 22.43 21.40 25.91
N GLU A 309 23.73 21.17 25.97
CA GLU A 309 24.66 22.10 26.60
C GLU A 309 24.57 23.52 26.01
N ARG A 310 24.34 23.63 24.71
CA ARG A 310 24.17 24.93 24.04
C ARG A 310 22.79 25.52 24.31
N MET A 311 21.75 24.72 24.37
CA MET A 311 20.40 25.10 24.74
C MET A 311 20.36 25.66 26.18
N TYR A 312 21.05 25.00 27.11
CA TYR A 312 21.12 25.44 28.50
C TYR A 312 21.80 26.82 28.64
N ARG A 313 22.78 27.16 27.79
CA ARG A 313 23.37 28.48 27.74
C ARG A 313 22.36 29.55 27.22
N ASP A 314 21.56 29.22 26.21
CA ASP A 314 20.48 30.11 25.72
C ASP A 314 19.43 30.36 26.81
N LYS A 315 19.13 29.36 27.61
CA LYS A 315 18.19 29.42 28.76
C LYS A 315 18.69 30.39 29.84
N ASN A 316 19.98 30.32 30.18
CA ASN A 316 20.57 31.15 31.25
C ASN A 316 20.89 32.60 30.84
N GLN A 317 20.93 32.94 29.56
CA GLN A 317 21.12 34.30 29.08
C GLN A 317 19.82 35.16 29.11
N LYS A 318 18.67 34.51 29.34
CA LYS A 318 17.34 35.15 29.33
C LYS A 318 16.69 35.19 30.73
N GLY A 319 17.29 34.60 31.73
CA GLY A 319 16.89 34.72 33.14
C GLY A 319 17.65 35.85 33.80
#